data_0c384d5a32832c3943e92c930d5d0df3
#
_entry.id   0c384d5a32832c3943e92c930d5d0df3
#
_cell.length_a   1.000
_cell.length_b   1.000
_cell.length_c   1.000
_cell.angle_alpha   90.00
_cell.angle_beta   90.00
_cell.angle_gamma   90.00
#
_symmetry.space_group_name_H-M   'P 1'
#
loop_
_entity.id
_entity.type
_entity.pdbx_description
1 polymer ?
#
loop_
_entity_poly.entity_id
_entity_poly.type
_entity_poly.pdbx_seq_one_letter_code
_entity_poly.pdbx_strand_id
1 'polypeptide(L)'
;MQKELVEIITDLLAGGNEVKIGTDQVKERFDKEDSAVYGLQIPRWFPDYEYVHNLICEILRPYVTSEALILDLGGGTGRIAKLLLDAFPSCHIVIQDFSSNMLREVPNTLIDYTGRFECIESDFFAETFALESSQFDCVVSVNAIHHGRHPDTYRNLYNKIYKSLKPEGCFACLDNVAGDTPELATLSYVSWAEELESEYDSNSIRRIVETTIREDSPLSLRKHIEILKDCGFNQTDVVWKKYIFGLYIGIKSP
;
A
#
# COMPACT_ATOMS: atom_id res chain seq x y z
N MET A 1 4.78 -17.14 25.57
CA MET A 1 4.65 -16.66 24.19
C MET A 1 4.12 -15.23 24.13
N GLN A 2 2.91 -14.95 24.56
CA GLN A 2 2.31 -13.59 24.45
C GLN A 2 3.11 -12.49 25.16
N LYS A 3 3.57 -12.71 26.41
CA LYS A 3 4.36 -11.71 27.15
C LYS A 3 5.72 -11.42 26.49
N GLU A 4 6.42 -12.44 26.04
CA GLU A 4 7.71 -12.30 25.33
C GLU A 4 7.55 -11.57 23.99
N LEU A 5 6.50 -11.87 23.22
CA LEU A 5 6.22 -11.20 21.94
C LEU A 5 5.88 -9.71 22.16
N VAL A 6 5.10 -9.38 23.18
CA VAL A 6 4.81 -7.98 23.57
C VAL A 6 6.10 -7.22 23.91
N GLU A 7 7.01 -7.82 24.69
CA GLU A 7 8.30 -7.20 25.03
C GLU A 7 9.13 -6.95 23.76
N ILE A 8 9.25 -7.96 22.87
CA ILE A 8 9.97 -7.83 21.60
C ILE A 8 9.39 -6.71 20.72
N ILE A 9 8.07 -6.67 20.53
CA ILE A 9 7.40 -5.63 19.74
C ILE A 9 7.67 -4.25 20.34
N THR A 10 7.54 -4.12 21.65
CA THR A 10 7.77 -2.85 22.36
C THR A 10 9.19 -2.36 22.16
N ASP A 11 10.18 -3.23 22.34
CA ASP A 11 11.61 -2.90 22.19
C ASP A 11 11.94 -2.50 20.74
N LEU A 12 11.41 -3.24 19.75
CA LEU A 12 11.63 -2.93 18.33
C LEU A 12 11.01 -1.57 17.96
N LEU A 13 9.80 -1.28 18.43
CA LEU A 13 9.15 0.01 18.16
C LEU A 13 9.87 1.16 18.85
N ALA A 14 10.38 0.95 20.08
CA ALA A 14 11.17 1.93 20.82
C ALA A 14 12.53 2.21 20.16
N GLY A 15 13.13 1.23 19.49
CA GLY A 15 14.41 1.38 18.76
C GLY A 15 14.31 2.29 17.53
N GLY A 16 13.09 2.61 17.07
CA GLY A 16 12.87 3.57 15.98
C GLY A 16 13.73 3.26 14.74
N ASN A 17 14.43 4.27 14.22
CA ASN A 17 15.25 4.14 13.00
C ASN A 17 16.49 3.23 13.18
N GLU A 18 16.95 2.99 14.40
CA GLU A 18 18.14 2.15 14.66
C GLU A 18 17.91 0.68 14.34
N VAL A 19 16.65 0.21 14.40
CA VAL A 19 16.28 -1.18 14.08
C VAL A 19 15.86 -1.37 12.62
N LYS A 20 15.69 -0.28 11.84
CA LYS A 20 15.24 -0.34 10.46
C LYS A 20 16.36 -0.80 9.52
N ILE A 21 16.04 -1.71 8.61
CA ILE A 21 16.96 -2.07 7.51
C ILE A 21 16.94 -1.01 6.41
N GLY A 22 18.00 -0.93 5.60
CA GLY A 22 18.12 0.06 4.54
C GLY A 22 17.07 -0.13 3.43
N THR A 23 16.62 0.96 2.82
CA THR A 23 15.66 0.92 1.70
C THR A 23 16.17 0.08 0.54
N ASP A 24 17.48 0.17 0.23
CA ASP A 24 18.10 -0.63 -0.83
C ASP A 24 18.07 -2.14 -0.53
N GLN A 25 18.21 -2.52 0.74
CA GLN A 25 18.09 -3.92 1.16
C GLN A 25 16.64 -4.44 1.03
N VAL A 26 15.64 -3.59 1.33
CA VAL A 26 14.23 -3.92 1.11
C VAL A 26 13.96 -4.14 -0.38
N LYS A 27 14.43 -3.22 -1.23
CA LYS A 27 14.31 -3.35 -2.69
C LYS A 27 14.98 -4.61 -3.22
N GLU A 28 16.22 -4.88 -2.79
CA GLU A 28 16.95 -6.08 -3.19
C GLU A 28 16.23 -7.37 -2.79
N ARG A 29 15.53 -7.37 -1.62
CA ARG A 29 14.71 -8.51 -1.21
C ARG A 29 13.54 -8.72 -2.17
N PHE A 30 12.77 -7.69 -2.49
CA PHE A 30 11.66 -7.78 -3.43
C PHE A 30 12.09 -8.21 -4.85
N ASP A 31 13.26 -7.77 -5.31
CA ASP A 31 13.80 -8.19 -6.61
C ASP A 31 14.24 -9.67 -6.62
N LYS A 32 14.58 -10.23 -5.46
CA LYS A 32 14.98 -11.65 -5.33
C LYS A 32 13.84 -12.57 -4.90
N GLU A 33 12.72 -12.00 -4.42
CA GLU A 33 11.61 -12.76 -3.91
C GLU A 33 10.89 -13.51 -5.05
N ASP A 34 10.49 -14.74 -4.77
CA ASP A 34 9.60 -15.48 -5.67
C ASP A 34 8.21 -14.82 -5.63
N SER A 35 7.89 -14.08 -6.69
CA SER A 35 6.65 -13.34 -6.85
C SER A 35 5.40 -14.20 -6.70
N ALA A 36 5.47 -15.47 -7.11
CA ALA A 36 4.37 -16.42 -6.94
C ALA A 36 4.17 -16.80 -5.47
N VAL A 37 5.27 -17.05 -4.75
CA VAL A 37 5.23 -17.35 -3.30
C VAL A 37 4.72 -16.15 -2.52
N TYR A 38 5.24 -14.96 -2.80
CA TYR A 38 4.78 -13.70 -2.19
C TYR A 38 3.27 -13.51 -2.39
N GLY A 39 2.79 -13.68 -3.62
CA GLY A 39 1.38 -13.56 -3.95
C GLY A 39 0.46 -14.52 -3.19
N LEU A 40 0.92 -15.72 -2.82
CA LEU A 40 0.17 -16.69 -2.02
C LEU A 40 0.16 -16.38 -0.52
N GLN A 41 1.17 -15.66 -0.03
CA GLN A 41 1.32 -15.35 1.38
C GLN A 41 0.52 -14.11 1.81
N ILE A 42 0.46 -13.07 0.97
CA ILE A 42 -0.22 -11.80 1.28
C ILE A 42 -1.65 -11.99 1.83
N PRO A 43 -2.53 -12.80 1.21
CA PRO A 43 -3.89 -12.97 1.73
C PRO A 43 -3.97 -13.58 3.13
N ARG A 44 -2.90 -14.28 3.57
CA ARG A 44 -2.82 -14.92 4.90
C ARG A 44 -2.34 -13.96 5.98
N TRP A 45 -1.59 -12.93 5.60
CA TRP A 45 -1.09 -11.92 6.55
C TRP A 45 -2.08 -10.77 6.73
N PHE A 46 -2.88 -10.54 5.70
CA PHE A 46 -3.75 -9.40 5.63
C PHE A 46 -5.17 -9.77 6.11
N PRO A 47 -5.66 -9.20 7.22
CA PRO A 47 -6.98 -9.50 7.74
C PRO A 47 -8.07 -9.00 6.79
N ASP A 48 -9.17 -9.76 6.70
CA ASP A 48 -10.31 -9.42 5.85
C ASP A 48 -9.95 -9.14 4.38
N TYR A 49 -8.91 -9.83 3.85
CA TYR A 49 -8.28 -9.53 2.56
C TYR A 49 -9.29 -9.30 1.43
N GLU A 50 -10.18 -10.26 1.17
CA GLU A 50 -11.16 -10.15 0.07
C GLU A 50 -12.14 -8.98 0.29
N TYR A 51 -12.61 -8.82 1.54
CA TYR A 51 -13.55 -7.76 1.88
C TYR A 51 -12.97 -6.37 1.62
N VAL A 52 -11.79 -6.09 2.16
CA VAL A 52 -11.20 -4.76 2.06
C VAL A 52 -10.73 -4.42 0.64
N HIS A 53 -10.29 -5.40 -0.15
CA HIS A 53 -9.95 -5.20 -1.55
C HIS A 53 -11.19 -4.92 -2.41
N ASN A 54 -12.31 -5.61 -2.16
CA ASN A 54 -13.59 -5.29 -2.80
C ASN A 54 -14.11 -3.89 -2.41
N LEU A 55 -13.88 -3.49 -1.15
CA LEU A 55 -14.24 -2.15 -0.68
C LEU A 55 -13.51 -1.04 -1.45
N ILE A 56 -12.26 -1.28 -1.92
CA ILE A 56 -11.58 -0.34 -2.82
C ILE A 56 -12.40 -0.12 -4.09
N CYS A 57 -12.89 -1.19 -4.73
CA CYS A 57 -13.71 -1.06 -5.93
C CYS A 57 -15.04 -0.33 -5.67
N GLU A 58 -15.66 -0.56 -4.51
CA GLU A 58 -16.90 0.15 -4.13
C GLU A 58 -16.66 1.66 -3.98
N ILE A 59 -15.56 2.03 -3.31
CA ILE A 59 -15.18 3.44 -3.11
C ILE A 59 -14.86 4.13 -4.44
N LEU A 60 -14.17 3.45 -5.33
CA LEU A 60 -13.76 4.02 -6.62
C LEU A 60 -14.92 4.12 -7.63
N ARG A 61 -16.00 3.37 -7.45
CA ARG A 61 -17.12 3.30 -8.41
C ARG A 61 -17.68 4.67 -8.83
N PRO A 62 -17.85 5.67 -7.97
CA PRO A 62 -18.32 7.00 -8.36
C PRO A 62 -17.34 7.77 -9.26
N TYR A 63 -16.05 7.42 -9.23
CA TYR A 63 -14.96 8.15 -9.90
C TYR A 63 -14.49 7.45 -11.19
N VAL A 64 -14.82 6.17 -11.36
CA VAL A 64 -14.44 5.39 -12.53
C VAL A 64 -15.58 5.45 -13.56
N THR A 65 -15.45 6.35 -14.52
CA THR A 65 -16.34 6.45 -15.67
C THR A 65 -15.93 5.47 -16.77
N SER A 66 -16.66 5.44 -17.90
CA SER A 66 -16.22 4.72 -19.08
C SER A 66 -14.87 5.27 -19.57
N GLU A 67 -13.92 4.37 -19.88
CA GLU A 67 -12.56 4.71 -20.32
C GLU A 67 -11.69 5.43 -19.28
N ALA A 68 -11.98 5.26 -17.99
CA ALA A 68 -11.16 5.81 -16.93
C ALA A 68 -9.73 5.28 -17.00
N LEU A 69 -8.76 6.15 -16.75
CA LEU A 69 -7.36 5.80 -16.58
C LEU A 69 -7.01 5.75 -15.09
N ILE A 70 -6.59 4.58 -14.61
CA ILE A 70 -6.25 4.34 -13.21
C ILE A 70 -4.75 4.07 -13.09
N LEU A 71 -4.08 4.70 -12.12
CA LEU A 71 -2.71 4.35 -11.72
C LEU A 71 -2.75 3.38 -10.54
N ASP A 72 -2.14 2.20 -10.71
CA ASP A 72 -1.84 1.25 -9.62
C ASP A 72 -0.38 1.47 -9.20
N LEU A 73 -0.19 2.20 -8.10
CA LEU A 73 1.09 2.68 -7.62
C LEU A 73 1.72 1.66 -6.65
N GLY A 74 2.83 1.05 -7.05
CA GLY A 74 3.41 -0.12 -6.38
C GLY A 74 2.59 -1.38 -6.66
N GLY A 75 2.12 -1.54 -7.89
CA GLY A 75 1.16 -2.58 -8.28
C GLY A 75 1.73 -4.00 -8.36
N GLY A 76 3.05 -4.17 -8.21
CA GLY A 76 3.71 -5.47 -8.12
C GLY A 76 3.39 -6.39 -9.29
N THR A 77 2.82 -7.55 -9.00
CA THR A 77 2.43 -8.55 -10.00
C THR A 77 1.09 -8.28 -10.70
N GLY A 78 0.45 -7.12 -10.47
CA GLY A 78 -0.80 -6.72 -11.11
C GLY A 78 -2.07 -7.29 -10.46
N ARG A 79 -2.04 -7.74 -9.21
CA ARG A 79 -3.22 -8.34 -8.54
C ARG A 79 -4.35 -7.32 -8.33
N ILE A 80 -4.01 -6.10 -7.90
CA ILE A 80 -4.98 -5.02 -7.73
C ILE A 80 -5.47 -4.55 -9.09
N ALA A 81 -4.58 -4.41 -10.06
CA ALA A 81 -4.95 -4.11 -11.44
C ALA A 81 -5.98 -5.13 -11.97
N LYS A 82 -5.78 -6.44 -11.70
CA LYS A 82 -6.76 -7.48 -12.08
C LYS A 82 -8.12 -7.24 -11.45
N LEU A 83 -8.16 -7.00 -10.15
CA LEU A 83 -9.40 -6.73 -9.42
C LEU A 83 -10.15 -5.51 -10.00
N LEU A 84 -9.42 -4.44 -10.31
CA LEU A 84 -9.97 -3.23 -10.91
C LEU A 84 -10.48 -3.46 -12.34
N LEU A 85 -9.74 -4.24 -13.15
CA LEU A 85 -10.14 -4.60 -14.51
C LEU A 85 -11.39 -5.49 -14.54
N ASP A 86 -11.54 -6.37 -13.53
CA ASP A 86 -12.75 -7.19 -13.32
C ASP A 86 -13.95 -6.30 -12.94
N ALA A 87 -13.75 -5.36 -12.02
CA ALA A 87 -14.81 -4.48 -11.51
C ALA A 87 -15.23 -3.38 -12.49
N PHE A 88 -14.32 -2.94 -13.37
CA PHE A 88 -14.49 -1.82 -14.30
C PHE A 88 -14.10 -2.22 -15.74
N PRO A 89 -15.00 -2.84 -16.50
CA PRO A 89 -14.67 -3.46 -17.80
C PRO A 89 -14.13 -2.52 -18.86
N SER A 90 -14.32 -1.20 -18.75
CA SER A 90 -13.88 -0.21 -19.74
C SER A 90 -12.66 0.62 -19.28
N CYS A 91 -12.11 0.40 -18.08
CA CYS A 91 -10.96 1.15 -17.61
C CYS A 91 -9.65 0.65 -18.24
N HIS A 92 -8.63 1.53 -18.21
CA HIS A 92 -7.24 1.22 -18.50
C HIS A 92 -6.41 1.44 -17.23
N ILE A 93 -5.38 0.63 -17.03
CA ILE A 93 -4.55 0.70 -15.84
C ILE A 93 -3.09 0.88 -16.20
N VAL A 94 -2.46 1.86 -15.58
CA VAL A 94 -1.01 2.02 -15.54
C VAL A 94 -0.51 1.37 -14.26
N ILE A 95 0.31 0.33 -14.38
CA ILE A 95 0.89 -0.40 -13.26
C ILE A 95 2.32 0.07 -13.08
N GLN A 96 2.59 0.74 -11.98
CA GLN A 96 3.93 1.24 -11.67
C GLN A 96 4.51 0.43 -10.52
N ASP A 97 5.75 -0.04 -10.67
CA ASP A 97 6.52 -0.68 -9.59
C ASP A 97 8.02 -0.42 -9.80
N PHE A 98 8.81 -0.50 -8.72
CA PHE A 98 10.27 -0.40 -8.84
C PHE A 98 10.92 -1.72 -9.24
N SER A 99 10.24 -2.85 -8.97
CA SER A 99 10.76 -4.19 -9.20
C SER A 99 10.42 -4.70 -10.60
N SER A 100 11.44 -4.78 -11.46
CA SER A 100 11.29 -5.40 -12.79
C SER A 100 10.91 -6.88 -12.68
N ASN A 101 11.27 -7.54 -11.58
CA ASN A 101 10.92 -8.93 -11.32
C ASN A 101 9.41 -9.10 -11.10
N MET A 102 8.81 -8.21 -10.30
CA MET A 102 7.37 -8.20 -10.08
C MET A 102 6.60 -7.86 -11.37
N LEU A 103 7.03 -6.83 -12.10
CA LEU A 103 6.37 -6.40 -13.33
C LEU A 103 6.39 -7.47 -14.45
N ARG A 104 7.40 -8.35 -14.48
CA ARG A 104 7.45 -9.47 -15.44
C ARG A 104 6.29 -10.46 -15.30
N GLU A 105 5.66 -10.55 -14.12
CA GLU A 105 4.51 -11.42 -13.90
C GLU A 105 3.19 -10.80 -14.33
N VAL A 106 3.12 -9.49 -14.51
CA VAL A 106 1.87 -8.78 -14.87
C VAL A 106 1.20 -9.34 -16.13
N PRO A 107 1.92 -9.62 -17.25
CA PRO A 107 1.29 -10.22 -18.43
C PRO A 107 0.64 -11.57 -18.18
N ASN A 108 1.19 -12.38 -17.27
CA ASN A 108 0.60 -13.66 -16.88
C ASN A 108 -0.65 -13.45 -16.02
N THR A 109 -0.58 -12.52 -15.05
CA THR A 109 -1.72 -12.18 -14.17
C THR A 109 -2.88 -11.58 -14.96
N LEU A 110 -2.60 -10.77 -16.00
CA LEU A 110 -3.56 -9.99 -16.76
C LEU A 110 -3.75 -10.50 -18.20
N ILE A 111 -3.58 -11.80 -18.44
CA ILE A 111 -3.61 -12.37 -19.79
C ILE A 111 -4.93 -12.13 -20.52
N ASP A 112 -6.05 -12.10 -19.79
CA ASP A 112 -7.39 -11.85 -20.32
C ASP A 112 -7.69 -10.36 -20.59
N TYR A 113 -6.75 -9.45 -20.22
CA TYR A 113 -6.92 -7.99 -20.28
C TYR A 113 -5.92 -7.31 -21.19
N THR A 114 -5.37 -8.05 -22.16
CA THR A 114 -4.40 -7.54 -23.15
C THR A 114 -4.88 -6.25 -23.80
N GLY A 115 -4.03 -5.22 -23.80
CA GLY A 115 -4.34 -3.90 -24.36
C GLY A 115 -5.08 -2.95 -23.40
N ARG A 116 -5.36 -3.38 -22.16
CA ARG A 116 -6.00 -2.56 -21.14
C ARG A 116 -5.08 -2.18 -19.98
N PHE A 117 -3.81 -2.52 -20.07
CA PHE A 117 -2.81 -2.15 -19.09
C PHE A 117 -1.48 -1.82 -19.74
N GLU A 118 -0.67 -1.05 -19.01
CA GLU A 118 0.75 -0.80 -19.28
C GLU A 118 1.55 -0.87 -18.00
N CYS A 119 2.85 -1.21 -18.09
CA CYS A 119 3.75 -1.30 -16.96
C CYS A 119 4.83 -0.23 -17.04
N ILE A 120 5.14 0.42 -15.92
CA ILE A 120 6.20 1.42 -15.80
C ILE A 120 7.13 1.01 -14.65
N GLU A 121 8.39 0.70 -14.98
CA GLU A 121 9.42 0.46 -13.98
C GLU A 121 9.98 1.80 -13.49
N SER A 122 9.70 2.13 -12.24
CA SER A 122 10.21 3.35 -11.60
C SER A 122 10.07 3.27 -10.08
N ASP A 123 10.88 4.02 -9.35
CA ASP A 123 10.74 4.19 -7.91
C ASP A 123 9.94 5.46 -7.62
N PHE A 124 8.73 5.33 -7.10
CA PHE A 124 7.86 6.47 -6.82
C PHE A 124 8.37 7.38 -5.69
N PHE A 125 9.33 6.92 -4.88
CA PHE A 125 10.02 7.77 -3.91
C PHE A 125 11.24 8.50 -4.47
N ALA A 126 11.72 8.13 -5.65
CA ALA A 126 12.84 8.83 -6.28
C ALA A 126 12.48 10.28 -6.61
N GLU A 127 13.48 11.18 -6.53
CA GLU A 127 13.30 12.59 -6.94
C GLU A 127 12.93 12.70 -8.41
N THR A 128 13.48 11.81 -9.24
CA THR A 128 13.22 11.75 -10.69
C THR A 128 11.83 11.24 -11.06
N PHE A 129 11.10 10.63 -10.13
CA PHE A 129 9.75 10.16 -10.40
C PHE A 129 8.82 11.33 -10.67
N ALA A 130 8.17 11.32 -11.81
CA ALA A 130 7.22 12.34 -12.23
C ALA A 130 5.96 11.67 -12.80
N LEU A 131 4.83 12.30 -12.57
CA LEU A 131 3.53 11.97 -13.15
C LEU A 131 3.03 13.19 -13.92
N GLU A 132 2.38 12.95 -15.06
CA GLU A 132 1.75 14.02 -15.81
C GLU A 132 0.58 14.63 -15.04
N SER A 133 0.36 15.92 -15.20
CA SER A 133 -0.73 16.63 -14.53
C SER A 133 -2.09 16.26 -15.13
N SER A 134 -3.08 16.05 -14.27
CA SER A 134 -4.49 15.79 -14.67
C SER A 134 -4.64 14.62 -15.64
N GLN A 135 -3.87 13.57 -15.42
CA GLN A 135 -3.85 12.38 -16.27
C GLN A 135 -4.84 11.31 -15.79
N PHE A 136 -4.88 11.04 -14.47
CA PHE A 136 -5.60 9.91 -13.91
C PHE A 136 -6.96 10.29 -13.32
N ASP A 137 -7.95 9.44 -13.54
CA ASP A 137 -9.24 9.51 -12.87
C ASP A 137 -9.13 9.02 -11.43
N CYS A 138 -8.35 7.94 -11.23
CA CYS A 138 -8.05 7.40 -9.91
C CYS A 138 -6.56 7.02 -9.79
N VAL A 139 -6.05 7.12 -8.57
CA VAL A 139 -4.77 6.52 -8.17
C VAL A 139 -5.05 5.57 -7.01
N VAL A 140 -4.57 4.34 -7.12
CA VAL A 140 -4.69 3.32 -6.08
C VAL A 140 -3.30 2.89 -5.64
N SER A 141 -3.10 2.65 -4.37
CA SER A 141 -1.89 2.00 -3.86
C SER A 141 -2.26 1.00 -2.78
N VAL A 142 -1.71 -0.21 -2.88
CA VAL A 142 -1.98 -1.25 -1.90
C VAL A 142 -0.66 -1.86 -1.42
N ASN A 143 -0.43 -1.75 -0.12
CA ASN A 143 0.71 -2.36 0.56
C ASN A 143 2.08 -1.97 -0.04
N ALA A 144 2.27 -0.68 -0.35
CA ALA A 144 3.47 -0.17 -1.03
C ALA A 144 4.05 1.12 -0.44
N ILE A 145 3.23 2.05 0.05
CA ILE A 145 3.68 3.39 0.44
C ILE A 145 4.35 3.40 1.83
N HIS A 146 4.12 2.41 2.68
CA HIS A 146 4.63 2.34 4.06
C HIS A 146 6.18 2.35 4.18
N HIS A 147 6.89 2.23 3.08
CA HIS A 147 8.36 2.35 3.04
C HIS A 147 8.87 3.79 2.99
N GLY A 148 8.01 4.80 3.03
CA GLY A 148 8.34 6.22 2.84
C GLY A 148 9.24 6.85 3.92
N ARG A 149 9.43 6.24 5.06
CA ARG A 149 10.33 6.58 6.18
C ARG A 149 10.17 7.97 6.81
N HIS A 150 9.95 9.00 6.04
CA HIS A 150 9.91 10.38 6.50
C HIS A 150 8.59 11.06 6.09
N PRO A 151 7.97 11.89 6.94
CA PRO A 151 6.75 12.62 6.57
C PRO A 151 6.90 13.45 5.27
N ASP A 152 8.08 14.01 5.01
CA ASP A 152 8.34 14.77 3.78
C ASP A 152 8.36 13.90 2.53
N THR A 153 8.78 12.64 2.63
CA THR A 153 8.72 11.69 1.52
C THR A 153 7.28 11.41 1.13
N TYR A 154 6.40 11.19 2.11
CA TYR A 154 4.95 11.03 1.87
C TYR A 154 4.34 12.31 1.31
N ARG A 155 4.71 13.48 1.84
CA ARG A 155 4.25 14.78 1.34
C ARG A 155 4.63 14.98 -0.13
N ASN A 156 5.87 14.68 -0.50
CA ASN A 156 6.34 14.78 -1.88
C ASN A 156 5.54 13.83 -2.81
N LEU A 157 5.33 12.58 -2.39
CA LEU A 157 4.54 11.61 -3.15
C LEU A 157 3.09 12.07 -3.30
N TYR A 158 2.43 12.48 -2.21
CA TYR A 158 1.02 12.92 -2.26
C TYR A 158 0.83 14.19 -3.09
N ASN A 159 1.80 15.09 -3.12
CA ASN A 159 1.78 16.23 -4.04
C ASN A 159 1.86 15.80 -5.52
N LYS A 160 2.67 14.79 -5.84
CA LYS A 160 2.75 14.21 -7.19
C LYS A 160 1.42 13.55 -7.57
N ILE A 161 0.84 12.74 -6.66
CA ILE A 161 -0.46 12.11 -6.84
C ILE A 161 -1.56 13.17 -7.05
N TYR A 162 -1.64 14.18 -6.16
CA TYR A 162 -2.64 15.24 -6.28
C TYR A 162 -2.59 15.95 -7.62
N LYS A 163 -1.38 16.28 -8.10
CA LYS A 163 -1.20 16.93 -9.40
C LYS A 163 -1.60 16.04 -10.57
N SER A 164 -1.34 14.75 -10.48
CA SER A 164 -1.63 13.78 -11.54
C SER A 164 -3.11 13.42 -11.66
N LEU A 165 -3.89 13.59 -10.59
CA LEU A 165 -5.32 13.39 -10.62
C LEU A 165 -6.03 14.47 -11.43
N LYS A 166 -7.03 14.08 -12.22
CA LYS A 166 -7.99 14.98 -12.83
C LYS A 166 -8.80 15.71 -11.73
N PRO A 167 -9.47 16.84 -12.03
CA PRO A 167 -10.50 17.39 -11.14
C PRO A 167 -11.49 16.30 -10.74
N GLU A 168 -11.91 16.28 -9.49
CA GLU A 168 -12.79 15.25 -8.90
C GLU A 168 -12.19 13.84 -8.84
N GLY A 169 -10.92 13.66 -9.21
CA GLY A 169 -10.23 12.36 -9.15
C GLY A 169 -10.00 11.89 -7.72
N CYS A 170 -9.93 10.57 -7.54
CA CYS A 170 -9.82 9.92 -6.24
C CYS A 170 -8.46 9.22 -6.06
N PHE A 171 -7.83 9.44 -4.91
CA PHE A 171 -6.74 8.63 -4.40
C PHE A 171 -7.26 7.68 -3.31
N ALA A 172 -7.01 6.37 -3.45
CA ALA A 172 -7.33 5.37 -2.45
C ALA A 172 -6.06 4.60 -2.07
N CYS A 173 -5.78 4.50 -0.78
CA CYS A 173 -4.61 3.79 -0.27
C CYS A 173 -5.00 2.82 0.83
N LEU A 174 -4.67 1.53 0.61
CA LEU A 174 -4.76 0.46 1.60
C LEU A 174 -3.35 0.06 1.99
N ASP A 175 -2.94 0.35 3.22
CA ASP A 175 -1.54 0.17 3.58
C ASP A 175 -1.31 -0.12 5.07
N ASN A 176 -0.07 -0.48 5.42
CA ASN A 176 0.37 -0.54 6.79
C ASN A 176 0.35 0.85 7.41
N VAL A 177 -0.21 0.95 8.61
CA VAL A 177 -0.33 2.21 9.34
C VAL A 177 0.13 2.07 10.79
N ALA A 178 0.80 3.09 11.29
CA ALA A 178 1.24 3.13 12.69
C ALA A 178 0.09 3.47 13.64
N GLY A 179 0.26 3.12 14.92
CA GLY A 179 -0.51 3.75 16.00
C GLY A 179 -0.08 5.21 16.20
N ASP A 180 -0.99 6.03 16.71
CA ASP A 180 -0.66 7.44 17.02
C ASP A 180 0.30 7.58 18.22
N THR A 181 0.40 6.57 19.06
CA THR A 181 1.35 6.48 20.19
C THR A 181 2.06 5.12 20.17
N PRO A 182 3.24 4.99 20.82
CA PRO A 182 3.93 3.70 20.93
C PRO A 182 3.04 2.59 21.52
N GLU A 183 2.20 2.91 22.50
CA GLU A 183 1.30 1.95 23.14
C GLU A 183 0.24 1.45 22.16
N LEU A 184 -0.35 2.36 21.36
CA LEU A 184 -1.33 1.99 20.33
C LEU A 184 -0.68 1.23 19.17
N ALA A 185 0.57 1.54 18.84
CA ALA A 185 1.32 0.78 17.85
C ALA A 185 1.58 -0.65 18.37
N THR A 186 2.08 -0.81 19.62
CA THR A 186 2.28 -2.12 20.25
C THR A 186 0.98 -2.93 20.26
N LEU A 187 -0.13 -2.32 20.69
CA LEU A 187 -1.45 -2.97 20.70
C LEU A 187 -1.84 -3.48 19.32
N SER A 188 -1.65 -2.66 18.28
CA SER A 188 -2.00 -3.02 16.89
C SER A 188 -1.18 -4.21 16.38
N TYR A 189 0.13 -4.24 16.66
CA TYR A 189 1.00 -5.37 16.26
C TYR A 189 0.69 -6.64 17.06
N VAL A 190 0.41 -6.54 18.36
CA VAL A 190 0.03 -7.68 19.20
C VAL A 190 -1.26 -8.28 18.71
N SER A 191 -2.30 -7.47 18.47
CA SER A 191 -3.59 -7.97 17.97
C SER A 191 -3.48 -8.59 16.56
N TRP A 192 -2.59 -8.05 15.72
CA TRP A 192 -2.31 -8.69 14.43
C TRP A 192 -1.59 -10.03 14.59
N ALA A 193 -0.61 -10.11 15.48
CA ALA A 193 0.08 -11.37 15.78
C ALA A 193 -0.87 -12.45 16.32
N GLU A 194 -1.85 -12.08 17.14
CA GLU A 194 -2.91 -12.99 17.61
C GLU A 194 -3.79 -13.51 16.45
N GLU A 195 -4.13 -12.66 15.48
CA GLU A 195 -4.86 -13.08 14.27
C GLU A 195 -4.08 -14.12 13.46
N LEU A 196 -2.75 -13.96 13.36
CA LEU A 196 -1.88 -14.88 12.64
C LEU A 196 -1.78 -16.28 13.27
N GLU A 197 -2.18 -16.45 14.55
CA GLU A 197 -2.14 -17.76 15.24
C GLU A 197 -3.04 -18.82 14.55
N SER A 198 -4.03 -18.39 13.77
CA SER A 198 -4.88 -19.30 12.99
C SER A 198 -4.14 -19.97 11.82
N GLU A 199 -3.06 -19.36 11.32
CA GLU A 199 -2.37 -19.77 10.09
C GLU A 199 -0.90 -20.16 10.33
N TYR A 200 -0.25 -19.68 11.41
CA TYR A 200 1.19 -19.79 11.63
C TYR A 200 1.57 -20.24 13.03
N ASP A 201 2.70 -20.94 13.14
CA ASP A 201 3.34 -21.21 14.41
C ASP A 201 4.01 -19.96 15.01
N SER A 202 4.30 -19.98 16.33
CA SER A 202 4.86 -18.87 17.07
C SER A 202 6.19 -18.32 16.53
N ASN A 203 7.06 -19.19 15.98
CA ASN A 203 8.35 -18.76 15.42
C ASN A 203 8.15 -18.03 14.08
N SER A 204 7.18 -18.48 13.30
CA SER A 204 6.79 -17.84 12.04
C SER A 204 6.14 -16.49 12.29
N ILE A 205 5.21 -16.39 13.24
CA ILE A 205 4.58 -15.13 13.66
C ILE A 205 5.64 -14.12 14.11
N ARG A 206 6.54 -14.55 14.99
CA ARG A 206 7.64 -13.68 15.45
C ARG A 206 8.44 -13.13 14.28
N ARG A 207 8.87 -13.98 13.33
CA ARG A 207 9.61 -13.55 12.15
C ARG A 207 8.83 -12.57 11.28
N ILE A 208 7.53 -12.83 11.02
CA ILE A 208 6.67 -11.95 10.24
C ILE A 208 6.61 -10.57 10.91
N VAL A 209 6.31 -10.51 12.20
CA VAL A 209 6.19 -9.25 12.93
C VAL A 209 7.51 -8.49 13.00
N GLU A 210 8.62 -9.18 13.33
CA GLU A 210 9.95 -8.55 13.37
C GLU A 210 10.37 -8.00 12.01
N THR A 211 10.14 -8.75 10.92
CA THR A 211 10.44 -8.31 9.56
C THR A 211 9.63 -7.07 9.20
N THR A 212 8.32 -7.10 9.41
CA THR A 212 7.43 -5.96 9.15
C THR A 212 7.89 -4.72 9.92
N ILE A 213 8.17 -4.82 11.23
CA ILE A 213 8.66 -3.67 12.01
C ILE A 213 10.00 -3.14 11.48
N ARG A 214 10.90 -4.01 11.02
CA ARG A 214 12.23 -3.60 10.55
C ARG A 214 12.23 -3.00 9.14
N GLU A 215 11.36 -3.47 8.27
CA GLU A 215 11.27 -3.02 6.88
C GLU A 215 10.39 -1.78 6.72
N ASP A 216 9.27 -1.73 7.43
CA ASP A 216 8.24 -0.72 7.26
C ASP A 216 8.49 0.51 8.15
N SER A 217 8.08 1.66 7.65
CA SER A 217 8.13 2.92 8.39
C SER A 217 6.81 3.70 8.19
N PRO A 218 5.67 3.07 8.51
CA PRO A 218 4.38 3.68 8.27
C PRO A 218 4.15 4.91 9.14
N LEU A 219 3.34 5.84 8.62
CA LEU A 219 2.74 6.91 9.43
C LEU A 219 1.40 6.46 10.01
N SER A 220 0.93 7.15 11.05
CA SER A 220 -0.43 6.93 11.53
C SER A 220 -1.47 7.45 10.53
N LEU A 221 -2.68 6.88 10.55
CA LEU A 221 -3.78 7.35 9.70
C LEU A 221 -4.05 8.84 9.86
N ARG A 222 -4.01 9.34 11.11
CA ARG A 222 -4.15 10.77 11.38
C ARG A 222 -3.10 11.59 10.62
N LYS A 223 -1.85 11.12 10.60
CA LYS A 223 -0.77 11.82 9.92
C LYS A 223 -0.90 11.75 8.40
N HIS A 224 -1.34 10.63 7.84
CA HIS A 224 -1.67 10.53 6.42
C HIS A 224 -2.76 11.52 6.01
N ILE A 225 -3.86 11.61 6.78
CA ILE A 225 -4.96 12.55 6.54
C ILE A 225 -4.50 14.02 6.64
N GLU A 226 -3.65 14.37 7.63
CA GLU A 226 -3.06 15.70 7.75
C GLU A 226 -2.25 16.07 6.49
N ILE A 227 -1.35 15.17 6.06
CA ILE A 227 -0.49 15.42 4.89
C ILE A 227 -1.32 15.49 3.60
N LEU A 228 -2.34 14.66 3.42
CA LEU A 228 -3.24 14.73 2.27
C LEU A 228 -3.93 16.10 2.19
N LYS A 229 -4.46 16.60 3.32
CA LYS A 229 -5.07 17.94 3.38
C LYS A 229 -4.07 19.05 3.04
N ASP A 230 -2.85 18.95 3.56
CA ASP A 230 -1.77 19.90 3.26
C ASP A 230 -1.40 19.89 1.77
N CYS A 231 -1.54 18.76 1.08
CA CYS A 231 -1.30 18.61 -0.36
C CYS A 231 -2.47 19.10 -1.23
N GLY A 232 -3.61 19.48 -0.63
CA GLY A 232 -4.77 20.03 -1.34
C GLY A 232 -5.98 19.11 -1.47
N PHE A 233 -5.92 17.88 -0.97
CA PHE A 233 -7.10 17.03 -0.88
C PHE A 233 -8.05 17.58 0.19
N ASN A 234 -9.16 18.12 -0.23
CA ASN A 234 -10.11 18.78 0.68
C ASN A 234 -11.22 17.84 1.21
N GLN A 235 -11.39 16.69 0.57
CA GLN A 235 -12.23 15.60 1.09
C GLN A 235 -11.32 14.39 1.35
N THR A 236 -11.16 14.07 2.62
CA THR A 236 -10.32 12.95 3.07
C THR A 236 -11.03 12.17 4.14
N ASP A 237 -10.94 10.84 4.12
CA ASP A 237 -11.54 9.99 5.14
C ASP A 237 -10.75 8.70 5.36
N VAL A 238 -10.95 8.08 6.51
CA VAL A 238 -10.52 6.71 6.82
C VAL A 238 -11.72 5.81 6.63
N VAL A 239 -11.64 4.92 5.66
CA VAL A 239 -12.77 4.05 5.27
C VAL A 239 -12.78 2.75 6.08
N TRP A 240 -11.60 2.23 6.40
CA TRP A 240 -11.45 1.00 7.16
C TRP A 240 -10.12 0.98 7.91
N LYS A 241 -10.12 0.34 9.09
CA LYS A 241 -8.90 0.06 9.84
C LYS A 241 -9.04 -1.24 10.62
N LYS A 242 -8.01 -2.11 10.53
CA LYS A 242 -7.86 -3.28 11.39
C LYS A 242 -6.38 -3.48 11.70
N TYR A 243 -6.04 -3.53 12.99
CA TYR A 243 -4.66 -3.68 13.48
C TYR A 243 -3.70 -2.65 12.87
N ILE A 244 -2.68 -3.11 12.17
CA ILE A 244 -1.67 -2.28 11.49
C ILE A 244 -2.09 -1.89 10.05
N PHE A 245 -3.28 -2.24 9.58
CA PHE A 245 -3.75 -1.94 8.22
C PHE A 245 -4.84 -0.88 8.21
N GLY A 246 -4.81 -0.01 7.22
CA GLY A 246 -5.81 1.04 7.07
C GLY A 246 -6.08 1.40 5.61
N LEU A 247 -7.36 1.58 5.26
CA LEU A 247 -7.81 2.12 3.99
C LEU A 247 -8.25 3.57 4.19
N TYR A 248 -7.63 4.48 3.46
CA TYR A 248 -7.93 5.90 3.49
C TYR A 248 -7.98 6.49 2.09
N ILE A 249 -8.68 7.59 1.95
CA ILE A 249 -8.93 8.24 0.66
C ILE A 249 -8.68 9.74 0.71
N GLY A 250 -8.41 10.29 -0.47
CA GLY A 250 -8.39 11.72 -0.73
C GLY A 250 -9.01 12.04 -2.08
N ILE A 251 -9.91 13.02 -2.12
CA ILE A 251 -10.59 13.44 -3.35
C ILE A 251 -10.11 14.84 -3.70
N LYS A 252 -9.72 15.02 -4.96
CA LYS A 252 -9.32 16.33 -5.50
C LYS A 252 -10.57 17.15 -5.81
N SER A 253 -10.53 18.45 -5.46
CA SER A 253 -11.60 19.38 -5.85
C SER A 253 -11.79 19.49 -7.36
N PRO A 254 -12.99 19.94 -7.78
CA PRO A 254 -13.26 20.35 -9.15
C PRO A 254 -12.30 21.44 -9.66
#